data_31c74aecf01ae8cb16a5651e62539e8f
#
_entry.id   31c74aecf01ae8cb16a5651e62539e8f
#
_cell.length_a   1.000
_cell.length_b   1.000
_cell.length_c   1.000
_cell.angle_alpha   90.00
_cell.angle_beta   90.00
_cell.angle_gamma   90.00
#
_symmetry.space_group_name_H-M   'P 1'
#
loop_
_entity.id
_entity.type
_entity.pdbx_description
1 polymer ?
#
loop_
_entity_poly.entity_id
_entity_poly.type
_entity_poly.pdbx_seq_one_letter_code
_entity_poly.pdbx_strand_id
1 'polypeptide(L)'
;MSDIQDDFADTFDTYNALGMSRADFWALASIVAVELGAKKGKTNLPELVFRAGRIDCNESPDDSQEFEYPEGNMDHDTMFAYFESHFGYNANQTVALMGAHSLGVLKRGNSGYAGTFTTGNVKRLNNQYYSDMFENSDWTESSVTTKRVTKWQWDSASDVGTRLHTDFECLYKITVDSDSGAPTCTLDQCGHSDTYDLSALYATVSTYLV
;
A
#
# COMPACT_ATOMS: atom_id res chain seq x y z
N MET A 1 -14.55 -9.52 0.39
CA MET A 1 -14.07 -9.92 1.74
C MET A 1 -14.59 -11.28 2.17
N SER A 2 -15.76 -11.74 1.70
CA SER A 2 -16.28 -13.10 2.00
C SER A 2 -15.27 -14.21 1.68
N ASP A 3 -14.65 -14.17 0.50
CA ASP A 3 -13.77 -15.24 0.02
C ASP A 3 -12.57 -15.52 0.95
N ILE A 4 -11.98 -14.47 1.53
CA ILE A 4 -10.85 -14.65 2.46
C ILE A 4 -11.32 -15.22 3.79
N GLN A 5 -12.50 -14.83 4.27
CA GLN A 5 -13.05 -15.39 5.50
C GLN A 5 -13.39 -16.87 5.34
N ASP A 6 -13.92 -17.25 4.19
CA ASP A 6 -14.27 -18.66 3.90
C ASP A 6 -13.00 -19.52 3.79
N ASP A 7 -11.95 -19.02 3.11
CA ASP A 7 -10.67 -19.72 2.98
C ASP A 7 -9.95 -19.97 4.33
N PHE A 8 -10.21 -19.13 5.35
CA PHE A 8 -9.58 -19.22 6.66
C PHE A 8 -10.52 -19.77 7.76
N ALA A 9 -11.78 -20.08 7.45
CA ALA A 9 -12.77 -20.47 8.43
C ALA A 9 -12.31 -21.69 9.28
N ASP A 10 -11.91 -22.78 8.63
CA ASP A 10 -11.47 -23.99 9.31
C ASP A 10 -10.22 -23.76 10.18
N THR A 11 -9.30 -22.92 9.68
CA THR A 11 -8.09 -22.56 10.42
C THR A 11 -8.45 -21.70 11.62
N PHE A 12 -9.32 -20.71 11.46
CA PHE A 12 -9.80 -19.87 12.53
C PHE A 12 -10.51 -20.69 13.62
N ASP A 13 -11.39 -21.61 13.25
CA ASP A 13 -12.12 -22.46 14.21
C ASP A 13 -11.17 -23.27 15.10
N THR A 14 -10.07 -23.76 14.52
CA THR A 14 -9.01 -24.45 15.27
C THR A 14 -8.38 -23.55 16.32
N TYR A 15 -8.01 -22.31 15.98
CA TYR A 15 -7.40 -21.36 16.92
C TYR A 15 -8.41 -20.78 17.91
N ASN A 16 -9.66 -20.57 17.50
CA ASN A 16 -10.74 -20.12 18.36
C ASN A 16 -11.04 -21.14 19.47
N ALA A 17 -10.99 -22.44 19.16
CA ALA A 17 -11.11 -23.51 20.15
C ALA A 17 -10.01 -23.49 21.23
N LEU A 18 -8.87 -22.84 20.93
CA LEU A 18 -7.76 -22.60 21.87
C LEU A 18 -7.88 -21.25 22.60
N GLY A 19 -8.98 -20.52 22.41
CA GLY A 19 -9.25 -19.23 23.05
C GLY A 19 -8.69 -17.99 22.32
N MET A 20 -8.27 -18.13 21.07
CA MET A 20 -7.81 -16.99 20.26
C MET A 20 -9.00 -16.21 19.71
N SER A 21 -9.00 -14.89 19.89
CA SER A 21 -9.98 -14.02 19.26
C SER A 21 -9.77 -13.93 17.74
N ARG A 22 -10.79 -13.52 16.98
CA ARG A 22 -10.67 -13.25 15.54
C ARG A 22 -9.68 -12.13 15.24
N ALA A 23 -9.67 -11.09 16.08
CA ALA A 23 -8.74 -9.97 15.96
C ALA A 23 -7.28 -10.43 16.13
N ASP A 24 -6.99 -11.31 17.09
CA ASP A 24 -5.66 -11.90 17.26
C ASP A 24 -5.30 -12.83 16.11
N PHE A 25 -6.25 -13.62 15.62
CA PHE A 25 -6.03 -14.47 14.46
C PHE A 25 -5.65 -13.68 13.21
N TRP A 26 -6.35 -12.58 12.92
CA TRP A 26 -6.01 -11.72 11.79
C TRP A 26 -4.64 -11.05 11.94
N ALA A 27 -4.30 -10.60 13.15
CA ALA A 27 -3.00 -10.03 13.43
C ALA A 27 -1.87 -11.05 13.23
N LEU A 28 -2.05 -12.29 13.69
CA LEU A 28 -1.09 -13.36 13.48
C LEU A 28 -0.97 -13.73 11.99
N ALA A 29 -2.08 -13.87 11.28
CA ALA A 29 -2.10 -14.18 9.87
C ALA A 29 -1.36 -13.08 9.05
N SER A 30 -1.51 -11.82 9.43
CA SER A 30 -0.80 -10.69 8.79
C SER A 30 0.70 -10.79 8.99
N ILE A 31 1.18 -11.11 10.19
CA ILE A 31 2.61 -11.31 10.49
C ILE A 31 3.17 -12.45 9.62
N VAL A 32 2.49 -13.60 9.62
CA VAL A 32 2.90 -14.76 8.82
C VAL A 32 2.95 -14.43 7.33
N ALA A 33 1.98 -13.66 6.82
CA ALA A 33 1.96 -13.24 5.42
C ALA A 33 3.16 -12.36 5.07
N VAL A 34 3.53 -11.42 5.94
CA VAL A 34 4.70 -10.55 5.79
C VAL A 34 6.00 -11.38 5.79
N GLU A 35 6.15 -12.29 6.74
CA GLU A 35 7.32 -13.18 6.82
C GLU A 35 7.47 -14.08 5.58
N LEU A 36 6.37 -14.64 5.09
CA LEU A 36 6.37 -15.45 3.87
C LEU A 36 6.71 -14.60 2.63
N GLY A 37 6.20 -13.39 2.56
CA GLY A 37 6.52 -12.43 1.50
C GLY A 37 8.01 -12.07 1.51
N ALA A 38 8.55 -11.75 2.67
CA ALA A 38 9.96 -11.43 2.85
C ALA A 38 10.87 -12.60 2.50
N LYS A 39 10.54 -13.81 2.96
CA LYS A 39 11.29 -15.03 2.58
C LYS A 39 11.33 -15.22 1.07
N LYS A 40 10.22 -14.99 0.38
CA LYS A 40 10.17 -15.05 -1.09
C LYS A 40 10.94 -13.91 -1.75
N GLY A 41 10.98 -12.74 -1.14
CA GLY A 41 11.74 -11.57 -1.56
C GLY A 41 13.23 -11.65 -1.23
N LYS A 42 13.64 -12.63 -0.44
CA LYS A 42 14.99 -12.77 0.15
C LYS A 42 15.35 -11.56 1.04
N THR A 43 14.34 -11.00 1.69
CA THR A 43 14.49 -9.86 2.59
C THR A 43 14.66 -10.36 4.02
N ASN A 44 15.64 -9.82 4.72
CA ASN A 44 15.81 -10.07 6.15
C ASN A 44 14.89 -9.13 6.93
N LEU A 45 13.89 -9.70 7.61
CA LEU A 45 13.06 -8.94 8.52
C LEU A 45 13.62 -9.03 9.95
N PRO A 46 13.44 -7.98 10.77
CA PRO A 46 13.56 -8.13 12.20
C PRO A 46 12.49 -9.09 12.72
N GLU A 47 12.71 -9.65 13.91
CA GLU A 47 11.70 -10.49 14.55
C GLU A 47 10.39 -9.72 14.72
N LEU A 48 9.30 -10.23 14.13
CA LEU A 48 7.97 -9.66 14.24
C LEU A 48 7.27 -10.23 15.48
N VAL A 49 7.16 -9.40 16.51
CA VAL A 49 6.58 -9.82 17.79
C VAL A 49 5.07 -9.86 17.71
N PHE A 50 4.48 -11.05 17.81
CA PHE A 50 3.04 -11.20 17.99
C PHE A 50 2.64 -10.90 19.45
N ARG A 51 1.65 -10.05 19.62
CA ARG A 51 1.03 -9.76 20.93
C ARG A 51 -0.42 -10.18 20.89
N ALA A 52 -0.79 -11.12 21.75
CA ALA A 52 -2.16 -11.57 21.93
C ALA A 52 -2.90 -10.69 22.95
N GLY A 53 -4.23 -10.83 22.98
CA GLY A 53 -5.11 -10.19 23.96
C GLY A 53 -6.09 -9.19 23.37
N ARG A 54 -6.22 -9.12 22.04
CA ARG A 54 -7.29 -8.35 21.38
C ARG A 54 -8.63 -9.02 21.65
N ILE A 55 -9.65 -8.20 21.83
CA ILE A 55 -11.03 -8.66 22.03
C ILE A 55 -11.83 -8.33 20.77
N ASP A 56 -12.62 -9.28 20.33
CA ASP A 56 -13.53 -9.06 19.21
C ASP A 56 -14.67 -8.13 19.61
N CYS A 57 -15.04 -7.20 18.72
CA CYS A 57 -16.24 -6.40 18.91
C CYS A 57 -17.48 -7.26 18.66
N ASN A 58 -18.51 -7.10 19.51
CA ASN A 58 -19.78 -7.79 19.34
C ASN A 58 -20.59 -7.27 18.15
N GLU A 59 -20.38 -6.01 17.79
CA GLU A 59 -21.06 -5.32 16.70
C GLU A 59 -20.04 -4.54 15.89
N SER A 60 -20.27 -4.40 14.58
CA SER A 60 -19.49 -3.48 13.75
C SER A 60 -19.76 -2.04 14.21
N PRO A 61 -18.76 -1.15 14.16
CA PRO A 61 -19.00 0.28 14.29
C PRO A 61 -20.13 0.72 13.36
N ASP A 62 -20.95 1.68 13.79
CA ASP A 62 -21.93 2.26 12.89
C ASP A 62 -21.24 3.07 11.78
N ASP A 63 -21.97 3.31 10.68
CA ASP A 63 -21.44 4.01 9.50
C ASP A 63 -20.93 5.43 9.83
N SER A 64 -21.35 6.03 10.97
CA SER A 64 -20.87 7.35 11.42
C SER A 64 -19.43 7.32 11.97
N GLN A 65 -18.89 6.14 12.21
CA GLN A 65 -17.53 5.92 12.68
C GLN A 65 -16.66 5.23 11.60
N GLU A 66 -17.14 5.15 10.36
CA GLU A 66 -16.31 4.67 9.27
C GLU A 66 -15.10 5.58 9.11
N PHE A 67 -13.92 4.97 9.26
CA PHE A 67 -12.68 5.63 8.88
C PHE A 67 -12.66 5.72 7.35
N GLU A 68 -12.48 6.91 6.82
CA GLU A 68 -12.17 7.07 5.42
C GLU A 68 -10.84 6.33 5.14
N TYR A 69 -10.87 5.40 4.20
CA TYR A 69 -9.65 4.74 3.76
C TYR A 69 -8.81 5.72 2.92
N PRO A 70 -7.46 5.62 2.99
CA PRO A 70 -6.62 6.44 2.13
C PRO A 70 -6.91 6.12 0.66
N GLU A 71 -7.18 7.15 -0.12
CA GLU A 71 -7.41 6.99 -1.55
C GLU A 71 -6.09 6.95 -2.33
N GLY A 72 -6.10 6.25 -3.47
CA GLY A 72 -4.93 6.13 -4.33
C GLY A 72 -4.58 7.40 -5.12
N ASN A 73 -5.35 8.47 -4.97
CA ASN A 73 -5.17 9.78 -5.61
C ASN A 73 -5.06 10.94 -4.62
N MET A 74 -4.73 10.67 -3.37
CA MET A 74 -4.43 11.72 -2.39
C MET A 74 -3.22 12.53 -2.84
N ASP A 75 -3.28 13.84 -2.64
CA ASP A 75 -2.11 14.70 -2.76
C ASP A 75 -1.14 14.51 -1.58
N HIS A 76 0.06 15.05 -1.72
CA HIS A 76 1.14 14.92 -0.75
C HIS A 76 0.72 15.29 0.68
N ASP A 77 0.19 16.49 0.85
CA ASP A 77 -0.11 17.02 2.19
C ASP A 77 -1.26 16.23 2.84
N THR A 78 -2.28 15.90 2.07
CA THR A 78 -3.43 15.10 2.53
C THR A 78 -2.99 13.68 2.92
N MET A 79 -2.13 13.05 2.13
CA MET A 79 -1.63 11.71 2.42
C MET A 79 -0.87 11.66 3.75
N PHE A 80 0.10 12.55 3.95
CA PHE A 80 0.89 12.54 5.18
C PHE A 80 0.05 12.94 6.39
N ALA A 81 -0.84 13.94 6.27
CA ALA A 81 -1.77 14.31 7.34
C ALA A 81 -2.72 13.16 7.71
N TYR A 82 -3.18 12.39 6.73
CA TYR A 82 -4.01 11.21 6.98
C TYR A 82 -3.29 10.19 7.86
N PHE A 83 -2.08 9.79 7.47
CA PHE A 83 -1.32 8.78 8.22
C PHE A 83 -0.86 9.28 9.59
N GLU A 84 -0.54 10.56 9.73
CA GLU A 84 -0.22 11.18 11.01
C GLU A 84 -1.44 11.19 11.94
N SER A 85 -2.58 11.68 11.47
CA SER A 85 -3.77 11.83 12.31
C SER A 85 -4.42 10.51 12.72
N HIS A 86 -4.42 9.50 11.84
CA HIS A 86 -5.08 8.22 12.09
C HIS A 86 -4.18 7.20 12.79
N PHE A 87 -2.88 7.23 12.51
CA PHE A 87 -1.95 6.20 12.99
C PHE A 87 -0.76 6.76 13.77
N GLY A 88 -0.61 8.08 13.84
CA GLY A 88 0.54 8.72 14.47
C GLY A 88 1.85 8.50 13.71
N TYR A 89 1.79 8.19 12.42
CA TYR A 89 2.97 7.93 11.61
C TYR A 89 3.60 9.24 11.15
N ASN A 90 4.91 9.33 11.33
CA ASN A 90 5.69 10.38 10.66
C ASN A 90 5.93 10.00 9.19
N ALA A 91 6.52 10.93 8.43
CA ALA A 91 6.75 10.73 7.01
C ALA A 91 7.60 9.47 6.69
N ASN A 92 8.65 9.20 7.46
CA ASN A 92 9.48 8.02 7.26
C ASN A 92 8.68 6.71 7.43
N GLN A 93 7.81 6.69 8.43
CA GLN A 93 6.94 5.54 8.70
C GLN A 93 5.87 5.37 7.62
N THR A 94 5.30 6.48 7.14
CA THR A 94 4.34 6.47 6.04
C THR A 94 4.97 5.91 4.77
N VAL A 95 6.14 6.42 4.38
CA VAL A 95 6.87 5.91 3.20
C VAL A 95 7.24 4.44 3.38
N ALA A 96 7.71 4.04 4.56
CA ALA A 96 8.02 2.63 4.82
C ALA A 96 6.78 1.73 4.67
N LEU A 97 5.59 2.19 5.12
CA LEU A 97 4.33 1.47 4.96
C LEU A 97 3.94 1.32 3.48
N MET A 98 4.19 2.36 2.65
CA MET A 98 3.94 2.29 1.21
C MET A 98 4.70 1.15 0.52
N GLY A 99 5.81 0.69 1.09
CA GLY A 99 6.55 -0.49 0.62
C GLY A 99 5.74 -1.78 0.60
N ALA A 100 4.59 -1.83 1.27
CA ALA A 100 3.62 -2.93 1.13
C ALA A 100 3.13 -3.09 -0.31
N HIS A 101 3.21 -2.04 -1.13
CA HIS A 101 2.95 -2.08 -2.57
C HIS A 101 4.01 -2.84 -3.38
N SER A 102 5.03 -3.40 -2.77
CA SER A 102 5.81 -4.47 -3.41
C SER A 102 5.00 -5.77 -3.59
N LEU A 103 3.86 -5.89 -2.91
CA LEU A 103 2.98 -7.05 -2.93
C LEU A 103 1.68 -6.77 -3.66
N GLY A 104 1.16 -7.79 -4.32
CA GLY A 104 -0.22 -7.80 -4.78
C GLY A 104 -0.48 -7.32 -6.20
N VAL A 105 -1.75 -7.26 -6.51
CA VAL A 105 -2.30 -6.98 -7.84
C VAL A 105 -3.47 -6.03 -7.70
N LEU A 106 -3.52 -5.02 -8.53
CA LEU A 106 -4.65 -4.11 -8.68
C LEU A 106 -5.71 -4.76 -9.58
N LYS A 107 -6.88 -5.07 -9.01
CA LYS A 107 -8.01 -5.63 -9.75
C LYS A 107 -9.05 -4.55 -10.00
N ARG A 108 -9.32 -4.27 -11.28
CA ARG A 108 -10.28 -3.25 -11.71
C ARG A 108 -11.63 -3.34 -11.01
N GLY A 109 -12.15 -4.56 -10.83
CA GLY A 109 -13.46 -4.78 -10.20
C GLY A 109 -13.49 -4.46 -8.71
N ASN A 110 -12.33 -4.46 -8.03
CA ASN A 110 -12.23 -4.26 -6.59
C ASN A 110 -11.81 -2.82 -6.25
N SER A 111 -10.75 -2.33 -6.87
CA SER A 111 -10.14 -1.04 -6.54
C SER A 111 -10.43 0.08 -7.55
N GLY A 112 -10.87 -0.27 -8.75
CA GLY A 112 -10.97 0.66 -9.86
C GLY A 112 -9.65 0.92 -10.59
N TYR A 113 -8.55 0.37 -10.10
CA TYR A 113 -7.22 0.38 -10.72
C TYR A 113 -6.90 -0.96 -11.35
N ALA A 114 -5.89 -1.03 -12.21
CA ALA A 114 -5.51 -2.26 -12.89
C ALA A 114 -4.00 -2.37 -13.05
N GLY A 115 -3.44 -3.56 -12.85
CA GLY A 115 -2.02 -3.83 -13.00
C GLY A 115 -1.41 -4.51 -11.79
N THR A 116 -0.09 -4.46 -11.70
CA THR A 116 0.69 -4.95 -10.57
C THR A 116 1.61 -3.85 -10.06
N PHE A 117 1.81 -3.76 -8.76
CA PHE A 117 2.74 -2.76 -8.22
C PHE A 117 4.19 -3.04 -8.62
N THR A 118 4.57 -4.29 -8.76
CA THR A 118 5.89 -4.72 -9.23
C THR A 118 5.74 -5.84 -10.24
N THR A 119 6.69 -6.00 -11.13
CA THR A 119 6.70 -7.10 -12.10
C THR A 119 7.26 -8.39 -11.51
N GLY A 120 6.98 -9.48 -12.17
CA GLY A 120 7.46 -10.81 -11.77
C GLY A 120 6.60 -11.44 -10.68
N ASN A 121 7.15 -11.67 -9.49
CA ASN A 121 6.44 -12.38 -8.44
C ASN A 121 5.79 -11.40 -7.44
N VAL A 122 4.53 -11.10 -7.65
CA VAL A 122 3.70 -10.22 -6.80
C VAL A 122 3.54 -10.66 -5.33
N LYS A 123 4.17 -11.77 -4.95
CA LYS A 123 4.17 -12.28 -3.57
C LYS A 123 5.53 -12.07 -2.87
N ARG A 124 6.40 -11.22 -3.41
CA ARG A 124 7.70 -10.89 -2.83
C ARG A 124 7.65 -9.55 -2.14
N LEU A 125 7.92 -9.53 -0.85
CA LEU A 125 8.17 -8.30 -0.11
C LEU A 125 9.67 -8.00 -0.21
N ASN A 126 10.03 -6.93 -0.91
CA ASN A 126 11.39 -6.45 -1.07
C ASN A 126 11.38 -4.95 -1.42
N ASN A 127 12.54 -4.39 -1.75
CA ASN A 127 12.68 -2.97 -2.09
C ASN A 127 12.39 -2.65 -3.58
N GLN A 128 11.99 -3.62 -4.40
CA GLN A 128 11.76 -3.41 -5.84
C GLN A 128 10.76 -2.28 -6.11
N TYR A 129 9.74 -2.15 -5.28
CA TYR A 129 8.76 -1.06 -5.40
C TYR A 129 9.44 0.32 -5.43
N TYR A 130 10.41 0.55 -4.56
CA TYR A 130 11.14 1.82 -4.50
C TYR A 130 12.16 1.94 -5.62
N SER A 131 12.99 0.91 -5.85
CA SER A 131 13.99 0.95 -6.91
C SER A 131 13.37 1.21 -8.27
N ASP A 132 12.23 0.59 -8.57
CA ASP A 132 11.51 0.82 -9.81
C ASP A 132 11.02 2.27 -9.95
N MET A 133 10.61 2.92 -8.86
CA MET A 133 10.20 4.33 -8.90
C MET A 133 11.37 5.29 -9.11
N PHE A 134 12.55 4.98 -8.55
CA PHE A 134 13.72 5.84 -8.66
C PHE A 134 14.54 5.63 -9.92
N GLU A 135 14.62 4.39 -10.39
CA GLU A 135 15.50 4.02 -11.51
C GLU A 135 14.84 4.17 -12.87
N ASN A 136 13.49 4.20 -12.89
CA ASN A 136 12.74 4.33 -14.14
C ASN A 136 12.12 5.72 -14.27
N SER A 137 12.33 6.33 -15.42
CA SER A 137 11.79 7.65 -15.80
C SER A 137 10.69 7.57 -16.84
N ASP A 138 10.26 6.37 -17.23
CA ASP A 138 9.32 6.12 -18.33
C ASP A 138 7.86 5.93 -17.87
N TRP A 139 7.54 6.43 -16.68
CA TRP A 139 6.21 6.41 -16.16
C TRP A 139 5.28 7.35 -16.91
N THR A 140 4.19 6.82 -17.39
CA THR A 140 3.17 7.57 -18.11
C THR A 140 1.82 7.42 -17.44
N GLU A 141 1.07 8.50 -17.41
CA GLU A 141 -0.29 8.48 -16.89
C GLU A 141 -1.20 7.64 -17.78
N SER A 142 -2.09 6.89 -17.16
CA SER A 142 -3.13 6.11 -17.81
C SER A 142 -4.42 6.16 -17.02
N SER A 143 -5.53 5.92 -17.67
CA SER A 143 -6.84 5.88 -17.01
C SER A 143 -7.45 4.49 -17.04
N VAL A 144 -8.08 4.13 -15.93
CA VAL A 144 -8.86 2.89 -15.80
C VAL A 144 -10.33 3.26 -15.61
N THR A 145 -11.13 3.01 -16.61
CA THR A 145 -12.57 3.30 -16.56
C THR A 145 -13.35 2.04 -16.17
N THR A 146 -14.16 2.17 -15.13
CA THR A 146 -15.18 1.21 -14.73
C THR A 146 -16.55 1.71 -15.15
N LYS A 147 -17.61 0.94 -14.89
CA LYS A 147 -18.99 1.38 -15.18
C LYS A 147 -19.41 2.64 -14.41
N ARG A 148 -18.71 3.02 -13.36
CA ARG A 148 -19.13 4.08 -12.41
C ARG A 148 -18.16 5.23 -12.30
N VAL A 149 -16.85 4.96 -12.48
CA VAL A 149 -15.80 5.93 -12.23
C VAL A 149 -14.58 5.66 -13.11
N THR A 150 -13.89 6.72 -13.49
CA THR A 150 -12.56 6.67 -14.08
C THR A 150 -11.56 7.03 -13.00
N LYS A 151 -10.53 6.21 -12.84
CA LYS A 151 -9.39 6.47 -11.95
C LYS A 151 -8.11 6.56 -12.78
N TRP A 152 -7.17 7.36 -12.30
CA TRP A 152 -5.89 7.59 -12.95
C TRP A 152 -4.78 6.88 -12.19
N GLN A 153 -3.84 6.33 -12.93
CA GLN A 153 -2.68 5.61 -12.44
C GLN A 153 -1.48 5.90 -13.35
N TRP A 154 -0.32 5.46 -12.95
CA TRP A 154 0.91 5.58 -13.70
C TRP A 154 1.40 4.20 -14.08
N ASP A 155 1.62 3.95 -15.36
CA ASP A 155 2.15 2.70 -15.86
C ASP A 155 3.54 2.93 -16.47
N SER A 156 4.47 2.02 -16.21
CA SER A 156 5.81 2.07 -16.80
C SER A 156 5.79 1.49 -18.20
N ALA A 157 6.39 2.19 -19.16
CA ALA A 157 6.58 1.68 -20.51
C ALA A 157 7.58 0.50 -20.56
N SER A 158 8.48 0.40 -19.60
CA SER A 158 9.39 -0.75 -19.41
C SER A 158 8.75 -1.93 -18.67
N ASP A 159 7.45 -1.87 -18.40
CA ASP A 159 6.69 -2.94 -17.73
C ASP A 159 7.24 -3.31 -16.34
N VAL A 160 7.71 -2.33 -15.58
CA VAL A 160 8.15 -2.55 -14.19
C VAL A 160 7.00 -2.41 -13.17
N GLY A 161 5.80 -2.10 -13.64
CA GLY A 161 4.60 -2.12 -12.82
C GLY A 161 3.74 -0.87 -12.97
N THR A 162 2.79 -0.75 -12.04
CA THR A 162 1.82 0.33 -11.94
C THR A 162 2.01 1.05 -10.61
N ARG A 163 1.80 2.38 -10.60
CA ARG A 163 1.79 3.21 -9.40
C ARG A 163 0.52 4.03 -9.33
N LEU A 164 0.05 4.29 -8.13
CA LEU A 164 -1.02 5.24 -7.85
C LEU A 164 -0.41 6.65 -7.71
N HIS A 165 -1.24 7.69 -7.76
CA HIS A 165 -0.76 9.05 -7.46
C HIS A 165 -0.14 9.10 -6.08
N THR A 166 -0.82 8.54 -5.10
CA THR A 166 -0.36 8.47 -3.71
C THR A 166 1.03 7.82 -3.56
N ASP A 167 1.40 6.86 -4.42
CA ASP A 167 2.74 6.28 -4.43
C ASP A 167 3.81 7.32 -4.82
N PHE A 168 3.52 8.10 -5.84
CA PHE A 168 4.44 9.13 -6.33
C PHE A 168 4.46 10.39 -5.48
N GLU A 169 3.44 10.65 -4.66
CA GLU A 169 3.42 11.78 -3.72
C GLU A 169 4.51 11.71 -2.65
N CYS A 170 5.13 10.54 -2.48
CA CYS A 170 6.36 10.41 -1.71
C CYS A 170 7.55 11.13 -2.38
N LEU A 171 7.52 11.33 -3.69
CA LEU A 171 8.63 11.85 -4.51
C LEU A 171 8.31 13.19 -5.16
N TYR A 172 7.07 13.37 -5.60
CA TYR A 172 6.62 14.48 -6.40
C TYR A 172 5.38 15.12 -5.77
N LYS A 173 5.10 16.37 -6.13
CA LYS A 173 3.81 17.01 -5.85
C LYS A 173 2.97 16.96 -7.12
N ILE A 174 2.15 15.92 -7.24
CA ILE A 174 1.27 15.76 -8.38
C ILE A 174 0.02 16.60 -8.16
N THR A 175 -0.25 17.53 -9.06
CA THR A 175 -1.50 18.26 -9.07
C THR A 175 -2.51 17.56 -9.96
N VAL A 176 -3.76 17.55 -9.56
CA VAL A 176 -4.84 16.90 -10.29
C VAL A 176 -5.92 17.91 -10.70
N ASP A 177 -6.55 17.67 -11.82
CA ASP A 177 -7.75 18.37 -12.23
C ASP A 177 -8.93 18.01 -11.32
N SER A 178 -9.61 18.99 -10.78
CA SER A 178 -10.67 18.79 -9.77
C SER A 178 -11.89 18.03 -10.29
N ASP A 179 -12.14 18.07 -11.58
CA ASP A 179 -13.35 17.48 -12.17
C ASP A 179 -13.10 16.04 -12.65
N SER A 180 -11.96 15.81 -13.26
CA SER A 180 -11.59 14.51 -13.84
C SER A 180 -10.69 13.66 -12.96
N GLY A 181 -10.00 14.26 -11.98
CA GLY A 181 -8.96 13.61 -11.18
C GLY A 181 -7.70 13.26 -11.99
N ALA A 182 -7.61 13.75 -13.23
CA ALA A 182 -6.44 13.54 -14.07
C ALA A 182 -5.23 14.33 -13.56
N PRO A 183 -4.01 13.79 -13.62
CA PRO A 183 -2.81 14.57 -13.37
C PRO A 183 -2.71 15.75 -14.34
N THR A 184 -2.29 16.90 -13.83
CA THR A 184 -2.08 18.12 -14.64
C THR A 184 -0.62 18.36 -14.98
N CYS A 185 0.29 17.50 -14.52
CA CYS A 185 1.71 17.52 -14.84
C CYS A 185 2.18 16.10 -15.15
N THR A 186 3.19 15.97 -16.03
CA THR A 186 3.98 14.74 -16.16
C THR A 186 5.01 14.69 -15.02
N LEU A 187 5.54 13.51 -14.66
CA LEU A 187 6.44 13.41 -13.50
C LEU A 187 7.69 14.29 -13.60
N ASP A 188 8.19 14.53 -14.80
CA ASP A 188 9.32 15.45 -15.07
C ASP A 188 8.94 16.93 -14.92
N GLN A 189 7.65 17.26 -14.94
CA GLN A 189 7.10 18.61 -14.77
C GLN A 189 6.54 18.86 -13.39
N CYS A 190 6.17 17.80 -12.66
CA CYS A 190 5.69 17.91 -11.30
C CYS A 190 6.83 18.40 -10.39
N GLY A 191 6.51 19.29 -9.47
CA GLY A 191 7.48 19.74 -8.47
C GLY A 191 7.96 18.59 -7.61
N HIS A 192 9.23 18.56 -7.27
CA HIS A 192 9.72 17.65 -6.24
C HIS A 192 9.13 18.03 -4.88
N SER A 193 8.91 17.04 -4.04
CA SER A 193 8.57 17.27 -2.66
C SER A 193 9.82 17.79 -1.92
N ASP A 194 9.92 19.11 -1.73
CA ASP A 194 11.04 19.74 -1.01
C ASP A 194 11.07 19.40 0.48
N THR A 195 10.04 18.69 0.96
CA THR A 195 9.83 18.48 2.40
C THR A 195 10.70 17.35 2.96
N TYR A 196 11.21 16.44 2.11
CA TYR A 196 11.98 15.28 2.54
C TYR A 196 13.15 15.03 1.59
N ASP A 197 14.34 14.82 2.17
CA ASP A 197 15.45 14.25 1.40
C ASP A 197 15.15 12.77 1.12
N LEU A 198 14.51 12.56 -0.01
CA LEU A 198 14.05 11.25 -0.47
C LEU A 198 15.22 10.31 -0.76
N SER A 199 16.40 10.84 -1.08
CA SER A 199 17.60 10.01 -1.25
C SER A 199 18.05 9.43 0.09
N ALA A 200 17.97 10.22 1.17
CA ALA A 200 18.21 9.74 2.53
C ALA A 200 17.10 8.78 2.99
N LEU A 201 15.85 9.04 2.63
CA LEU A 201 14.72 8.17 2.95
C LEU A 201 14.80 6.84 2.21
N TYR A 202 15.11 6.87 0.90
CA TYR A 202 15.35 5.67 0.11
C TYR A 202 16.51 4.84 0.67
N ALA A 203 17.62 5.48 1.02
CA ALA A 203 18.75 4.81 1.65
C ALA A 203 18.34 4.17 2.99
N THR A 204 17.50 4.84 3.78
CA THR A 204 16.99 4.31 5.04
C THR A 204 16.06 3.12 4.80
N VAL A 205 15.07 3.25 3.92
CA VAL A 205 14.13 2.17 3.61
C VAL A 205 14.83 0.99 2.96
N SER A 206 15.77 1.22 2.03
CA SER A 206 16.54 0.15 1.41
C SER A 206 17.41 -0.61 2.41
N THR A 207 17.88 0.05 3.47
CA THR A 207 18.66 -0.59 4.53
C THR A 207 17.81 -1.55 5.39
N TYR A 208 16.52 -1.26 5.56
CA TYR A 208 15.60 -2.12 6.31
C TYR A 208 15.01 -3.27 5.49
N LEU A 209 15.08 -3.20 4.16
CA LEU A 209 14.48 -4.17 3.24
C LEU A 209 15.50 -5.04 2.48
N VAL A 210 16.79 -4.94 2.83
CA VAL A 210 17.89 -5.77 2.24
C VAL A 210 18.22 -6.95 3.14
#